data_f522233dcd80451f4343125cf5a901d4
#
_entry.id   f522233dcd80451f4343125cf5a901d4
#
_cell.length_a   1.000
_cell.length_b   1.000
_cell.length_c   1.000
_cell.angle_alpha   90.00
_cell.angle_beta   90.00
_cell.angle_gamma   90.00
#
_symmetry.space_group_name_H-M   'P 1'
#
loop_
_entity.id
_entity.type
_entity.pdbx_description
1 polymer ?
#
loop_
_entity_poly.entity_id
_entity_poly.type
_entity_poly.pdbx_seq_one_letter_code
_entity_poly.pdbx_strand_id
1 'polypeptide(L)'
;MGKKVFVDLSHPFFGDMPLWPYFSKPEIAPMHSMAKGGVVTQTIKCTMHTGTHADAPRHVMERMFDGSRALYSHELPVDAYTGEAVCLDVRTPDWQLTTAEHLDDAVARAGLKPEELEGMVVCIRSGMHLKYDDSKEYYHYSVGNGVEAGNWFLKHKVKCVAVDQQALDHPLHTSMGNNGTRMMLEGFSGKNICEEFIEKYGEEAYAEFDKERYIKIHGQAQYDEKFGALEAIGCYGTWEPCHKLLLGNYIVGVENLGGDLEKVVNKRFRFFAFPIRWYLGDGSMVRCTAEIDEDDLNDVPSRTYTYGAM
;
A
#
# COMPACT_ATOMS: atom_id res chain seq x y z
N MET A 1 24.95 11.50 -20.82
CA MET A 1 23.81 11.32 -19.91
C MET A 1 22.57 11.44 -20.75
N GLY A 2 21.67 10.47 -20.68
CA GLY A 2 20.40 10.49 -21.36
C GLY A 2 19.52 11.66 -20.86
N LYS A 3 18.44 11.94 -21.56
CA LYS A 3 17.46 12.93 -21.16
C LYS A 3 16.64 12.40 -19.98
N LYS A 4 16.67 13.05 -18.82
CA LYS A 4 15.82 12.70 -17.68
C LYS A 4 14.38 13.12 -17.95
N VAL A 5 13.45 12.22 -17.63
CA VAL A 5 12.00 12.42 -17.70
C VAL A 5 11.35 12.05 -16.39
N PHE A 6 10.17 12.61 -16.13
CA PHE A 6 9.34 12.24 -14.98
C PHE A 6 8.17 11.39 -15.46
N VAL A 7 7.95 10.28 -14.75
CA VAL A 7 6.82 9.38 -14.95
C VAL A 7 5.88 9.52 -13.76
N ASP A 8 4.59 9.78 -14.00
CA ASP A 8 3.58 9.85 -12.95
C ASP A 8 3.20 8.44 -12.49
N LEU A 9 3.34 8.17 -11.20
CA LEU A 9 3.03 6.89 -10.56
C LEU A 9 1.79 6.97 -9.67
N SER A 10 0.93 7.98 -9.88
CA SER A 10 -0.27 8.18 -9.07
C SER A 10 -1.54 7.94 -9.85
N HIS A 11 -2.56 7.45 -9.16
CA HIS A 11 -3.92 7.51 -9.69
C HIS A 11 -4.43 8.96 -9.68
N PRO A 12 -5.28 9.34 -10.65
CA PRO A 12 -5.92 10.64 -10.64
C PRO A 12 -6.89 10.76 -9.46
N PHE A 13 -7.02 11.97 -8.93
CA PHE A 13 -7.91 12.28 -7.82
C PHE A 13 -9.22 12.90 -8.35
N PHE A 14 -10.37 12.28 -8.05
CA PHE A 14 -11.69 12.75 -8.45
C PHE A 14 -12.79 12.25 -7.50
N GLY A 15 -14.01 12.82 -7.58
CA GLY A 15 -15.07 12.56 -6.62
C GLY A 15 -15.56 11.11 -6.53
N ASP A 16 -15.63 10.40 -7.66
CA ASP A 16 -16.10 9.01 -7.74
C ASP A 16 -14.95 7.99 -7.91
N MET A 17 -13.76 8.37 -7.46
CA MET A 17 -12.61 7.45 -7.50
C MET A 17 -12.83 6.24 -6.59
N PRO A 18 -12.19 5.09 -6.88
CA PRO A 18 -12.13 3.96 -5.96
C PRO A 18 -11.52 4.37 -4.62
N LEU A 19 -12.14 3.91 -3.53
CA LEU A 19 -11.77 4.26 -2.16
C LEU A 19 -11.80 3.03 -1.27
N TRP A 20 -11.12 3.10 -0.15
CA TRP A 20 -11.33 2.14 0.92
C TRP A 20 -12.83 2.06 1.26
N PRO A 21 -13.45 0.87 1.34
CA PRO A 21 -14.91 0.70 1.36
C PRO A 21 -15.66 1.47 2.45
N TYR A 22 -14.97 1.89 3.51
CA TYR A 22 -15.58 2.63 4.64
C TYR A 22 -15.28 4.12 4.62
N PHE A 23 -14.52 4.60 3.65
CA PHE A 23 -14.22 6.02 3.55
C PHE A 23 -15.34 6.76 2.82
N SER A 24 -15.55 8.01 3.23
CA SER A 24 -16.46 8.91 2.52
C SER A 24 -15.85 9.32 1.19
N LYS A 25 -16.68 9.40 0.16
CA LYS A 25 -16.25 9.92 -1.15
C LYS A 25 -15.66 11.33 -1.03
N PRO A 26 -14.62 11.65 -1.78
CA PRO A 26 -14.10 13.01 -1.85
C PRO A 26 -15.16 13.97 -2.36
N GLU A 27 -15.32 15.10 -1.67
CA GLU A 27 -16.15 16.19 -2.11
C GLU A 27 -15.25 17.28 -2.73
N ILE A 28 -15.35 17.46 -4.05
CA ILE A 28 -14.67 18.54 -4.77
C ILE A 28 -15.75 19.49 -5.28
N ALA A 29 -15.83 20.68 -4.68
CA ALA A 29 -16.89 21.63 -5.00
C ALA A 29 -16.32 22.99 -5.48
N PRO A 30 -16.88 23.58 -6.55
CA PRO A 30 -16.50 24.91 -6.97
C PRO A 30 -16.96 25.94 -5.94
N MET A 31 -16.03 26.80 -5.51
CA MET A 31 -16.31 27.95 -4.62
C MET A 31 -16.48 29.23 -5.41
N HIS A 32 -15.66 29.45 -6.43
CA HIS A 32 -15.72 30.58 -7.35
C HIS A 32 -15.68 30.10 -8.79
N SER A 33 -16.27 30.88 -9.67
CA SER A 33 -16.22 30.63 -11.12
C SER A 33 -15.67 31.83 -11.87
N MET A 34 -15.04 31.59 -13.00
CA MET A 34 -14.49 32.64 -13.87
C MET A 34 -15.54 33.71 -14.19
N ALA A 35 -16.77 33.28 -14.51
CA ALA A 35 -17.87 34.17 -14.89
C ALA A 35 -18.35 35.12 -13.77
N LYS A 36 -18.19 34.72 -12.48
CA LYS A 36 -18.69 35.52 -11.34
C LYS A 36 -17.58 36.26 -10.60
N GLY A 37 -16.38 35.70 -10.53
CA GLY A 37 -15.30 36.24 -9.72
C GLY A 37 -13.97 36.45 -10.47
N GLY A 38 -13.91 36.12 -11.77
CA GLY A 38 -12.67 36.22 -12.55
C GLY A 38 -11.58 35.22 -12.17
N VAL A 39 -11.90 34.29 -11.25
CA VAL A 39 -11.03 33.19 -10.82
C VAL A 39 -11.82 31.92 -10.62
N VAL A 40 -11.16 30.76 -10.73
CA VAL A 40 -11.71 29.47 -10.35
C VAL A 40 -11.07 29.04 -9.06
N THR A 41 -11.90 28.70 -8.07
CA THR A 41 -11.45 28.16 -6.78
C THR A 41 -12.34 26.98 -6.41
N GLN A 42 -11.73 25.94 -5.88
CA GLN A 42 -12.45 24.74 -5.43
C GLN A 42 -12.11 24.45 -3.96
N THR A 43 -13.04 23.85 -3.27
CA THR A 43 -12.84 23.23 -1.96
C THR A 43 -12.70 21.74 -2.13
N ILE A 44 -11.94 21.11 -1.22
CA ILE A 44 -11.78 19.66 -1.13
C ILE A 44 -12.06 19.20 0.30
N LYS A 45 -12.80 18.10 0.44
CA LYS A 45 -13.01 17.38 1.69
C LYS A 45 -12.83 15.89 1.41
N CYS A 46 -11.88 15.27 2.09
CA CYS A 46 -11.57 13.85 1.95
C CYS A 46 -10.83 13.35 3.20
N THR A 47 -10.61 12.03 3.31
CA THR A 47 -9.67 11.44 4.27
C THR A 47 -8.24 11.66 3.79
N MET A 48 -7.25 11.59 4.69
CA MET A 48 -5.83 11.68 4.33
C MET A 48 -5.35 10.47 3.54
N HIS A 49 -6.06 9.34 3.65
CA HIS A 49 -5.80 8.07 2.97
C HIS A 49 -6.62 7.91 1.68
N THR A 50 -6.78 8.99 0.93
CA THR A 50 -7.55 8.99 -0.33
C THR A 50 -6.63 8.90 -1.54
N GLY A 51 -6.84 7.89 -2.40
CA GLY A 51 -6.06 7.68 -3.61
C GLY A 51 -4.61 7.28 -3.32
N THR A 52 -3.67 7.74 -4.15
CA THR A 52 -2.24 7.51 -3.89
C THR A 52 -1.82 8.36 -2.69
N HIS A 53 -1.38 7.69 -1.61
CA HIS A 53 -1.08 8.35 -0.34
C HIS A 53 0.07 7.68 0.40
N ALA A 54 0.61 8.37 1.40
CA ALA A 54 1.63 7.87 2.30
C ALA A 54 1.11 7.85 3.73
N ASP A 55 1.44 6.79 4.47
CA ASP A 55 1.04 6.60 5.86
C ASP A 55 2.12 7.05 6.83
N ALA A 56 1.68 7.51 7.99
CA ALA A 56 2.53 7.77 9.12
C ALA A 56 2.35 6.69 10.21
N PRO A 57 3.35 6.44 11.06
CA PRO A 57 3.24 5.45 12.15
C PRO A 57 1.99 5.62 13.01
N ARG A 58 1.57 6.87 13.24
CA ARG A 58 0.38 7.19 14.04
C ARG A 58 -0.92 6.66 13.45
N HIS A 59 -0.95 6.31 12.18
CA HIS A 59 -2.11 5.70 11.52
C HIS A 59 -2.51 4.37 12.18
N VAL A 60 -1.54 3.51 12.48
CA VAL A 60 -1.81 2.12 12.89
C VAL A 60 -1.32 1.77 14.30
N MET A 61 -0.63 2.68 15.00
CA MET A 61 -0.06 2.38 16.32
C MET A 61 0.09 3.59 17.23
N GLU A 62 0.23 3.30 18.53
CA GLU A 62 0.51 4.31 19.57
C GLU A 62 2.00 4.42 19.86
N ARG A 63 2.76 3.33 19.71
CA ARG A 63 4.19 3.22 20.02
C ARG A 63 4.94 2.52 18.91
N MET A 64 6.16 3.01 18.67
CA MET A 64 7.15 2.39 17.79
C MET A 64 7.77 1.16 18.48
N PHE A 65 8.50 0.33 17.72
CA PHE A 65 9.20 -0.84 18.29
C PHE A 65 10.33 -0.47 19.24
N ASP A 66 10.89 0.74 19.14
CA ASP A 66 11.88 1.27 20.10
C ASP A 66 11.26 1.82 21.40
N GLY A 67 9.92 1.72 21.55
CA GLY A 67 9.16 2.20 22.69
C GLY A 67 8.78 3.69 22.65
N SER A 68 9.28 4.44 21.67
CA SER A 68 8.90 5.85 21.49
C SER A 68 7.43 6.00 21.06
N ARG A 69 6.90 7.20 21.18
CA ARG A 69 5.56 7.53 20.65
C ARG A 69 5.57 7.43 19.11
N ALA A 70 4.52 6.87 18.54
CA ALA A 70 4.34 6.82 17.10
C ALA A 70 4.29 8.24 16.50
N LEU A 71 5.01 8.43 15.39
CA LEU A 71 5.18 9.73 14.73
C LEU A 71 4.00 10.06 13.85
N TYR A 72 3.64 11.34 13.79
CA TYR A 72 2.77 11.90 12.78
C TYR A 72 3.54 12.24 11.50
N SER A 73 2.84 12.41 10.40
CA SER A 73 3.44 12.63 9.07
C SER A 73 4.36 13.86 9.03
N HIS A 74 4.02 14.95 9.77
CA HIS A 74 4.84 16.17 9.83
C HIS A 74 6.14 16.03 10.61
N GLU A 75 6.30 14.95 11.38
CA GLU A 75 7.48 14.64 12.20
C GLU A 75 8.47 13.74 11.46
N LEU A 76 8.03 13.06 10.41
CA LEU A 76 8.91 12.22 9.60
C LEU A 76 9.86 13.07 8.75
N PRO A 77 11.12 12.64 8.58
CA PRO A 77 12.08 13.39 7.75
C PRO A 77 11.66 13.34 6.28
N VAL A 78 11.87 14.46 5.57
CA VAL A 78 11.46 14.58 4.15
C VAL A 78 12.14 13.54 3.26
N ASP A 79 13.37 13.18 3.56
CA ASP A 79 14.12 12.18 2.81
C ASP A 79 13.59 10.75 2.97
N ALA A 80 12.70 10.47 3.95
CA ALA A 80 12.00 9.19 4.04
C ALA A 80 11.11 8.89 2.82
N TYR A 81 10.66 9.93 2.12
CA TYR A 81 9.72 9.87 1.00
C TYR A 81 10.38 9.96 -0.39
N THR A 82 11.70 9.86 -0.47
CA THR A 82 12.45 9.97 -1.73
C THR A 82 13.74 9.16 -1.67
N GLY A 83 14.25 8.75 -2.81
CA GLY A 83 15.53 8.04 -2.90
C GLY A 83 15.68 7.25 -4.18
N GLU A 84 16.80 6.55 -4.27
CA GLU A 84 17.00 5.52 -5.28
C GLU A 84 15.92 4.44 -5.09
N ALA A 85 15.34 4.00 -6.18
CA ALA A 85 14.19 3.10 -6.16
C ALA A 85 14.32 2.00 -7.21
N VAL A 86 13.57 0.92 -6.99
CA VAL A 86 13.30 -0.10 -7.99
C VAL A 86 11.81 -0.45 -7.98
N CYS A 87 11.22 -0.68 -9.14
CA CYS A 87 9.87 -1.24 -9.23
C CYS A 87 9.97 -2.74 -9.50
N LEU A 88 9.55 -3.56 -8.56
CA LEU A 88 9.60 -5.02 -8.63
C LEU A 88 8.29 -5.58 -9.21
N ASP A 89 8.39 -6.44 -10.23
CA ASP A 89 7.26 -7.20 -10.77
C ASP A 89 6.96 -8.40 -9.85
N VAL A 90 6.14 -8.19 -8.83
CA VAL A 90 5.80 -9.21 -7.84
C VAL A 90 4.57 -9.98 -8.28
N ARG A 91 4.77 -11.28 -8.56
CA ARG A 91 3.73 -12.17 -9.12
C ARG A 91 3.11 -13.05 -8.03
N THR A 92 2.41 -12.42 -7.10
CA THR A 92 1.62 -13.14 -6.11
C THR A 92 0.41 -13.78 -6.79
N PRO A 93 0.10 -15.07 -6.55
CA PRO A 93 -1.13 -15.68 -7.05
C PRO A 93 -2.38 -14.91 -6.57
N ASP A 94 -3.43 -14.95 -7.38
CA ASP A 94 -4.66 -14.22 -7.10
C ASP A 94 -5.16 -14.42 -5.67
N TRP A 95 -5.44 -13.29 -5.00
CA TRP A 95 -6.00 -13.23 -3.66
C TRP A 95 -5.17 -13.94 -2.57
N GLN A 96 -3.87 -14.03 -2.74
CA GLN A 96 -2.98 -14.65 -1.74
C GLN A 96 -2.04 -13.63 -1.12
N LEU A 97 -1.36 -14.06 -0.07
CA LEU A 97 -0.29 -13.31 0.58
C LEU A 97 0.98 -13.34 -0.26
N THR A 98 1.64 -12.21 -0.34
CA THR A 98 2.99 -12.09 -0.88
C THR A 98 3.98 -12.74 0.09
N THR A 99 4.74 -13.71 -0.38
CA THR A 99 5.78 -14.41 0.37
C THR A 99 7.17 -13.84 0.11
N ALA A 100 8.14 -14.22 0.94
CA ALA A 100 9.55 -13.89 0.72
C ALA A 100 10.05 -14.44 -0.64
N GLU A 101 9.62 -15.63 -1.05
CA GLU A 101 9.97 -16.23 -2.34
C GLU A 101 9.47 -15.38 -3.52
N HIS A 102 8.23 -14.90 -3.45
CA HIS A 102 7.69 -13.99 -4.48
C HIS A 102 8.54 -12.72 -4.62
N LEU A 103 9.03 -12.18 -3.49
CA LEU A 103 9.86 -10.99 -3.45
C LEU A 103 11.27 -11.27 -3.97
N ASP A 104 11.91 -12.37 -3.56
CA ASP A 104 13.23 -12.78 -4.03
C ASP A 104 13.22 -13.02 -5.55
N ASP A 105 12.19 -13.69 -6.06
CA ASP A 105 11.97 -13.89 -7.48
C ASP A 105 11.80 -12.56 -8.24
N ALA A 106 11.09 -11.60 -7.67
CA ALA A 106 10.90 -10.28 -8.26
C ALA A 106 12.22 -9.48 -8.31
N VAL A 107 13.03 -9.55 -7.26
CA VAL A 107 14.38 -8.96 -7.22
C VAL A 107 15.27 -9.57 -8.31
N ALA A 108 15.26 -10.90 -8.46
CA ALA A 108 16.00 -11.58 -9.50
C ALA A 108 15.54 -11.18 -10.91
N ARG A 109 14.22 -11.02 -11.13
CA ARG A 109 13.67 -10.52 -12.41
C ARG A 109 14.12 -9.10 -12.73
N ALA A 110 14.30 -8.25 -11.72
CA ALA A 110 14.83 -6.90 -11.88
C ALA A 110 16.37 -6.89 -12.12
N GLY A 111 17.02 -8.04 -12.10
CA GLY A 111 18.47 -8.18 -12.29
C GLY A 111 19.29 -7.69 -11.10
N LEU A 112 18.69 -7.67 -9.92
CA LEU A 112 19.28 -7.23 -8.65
C LEU A 112 19.54 -8.42 -7.72
N LYS A 113 20.31 -8.14 -6.66
CA LYS A 113 20.44 -9.01 -5.49
C LYS A 113 19.74 -8.35 -4.31
N PRO A 114 19.17 -9.12 -3.36
CA PRO A 114 18.47 -8.55 -2.21
C PRO A 114 19.31 -7.57 -1.37
N GLU A 115 20.63 -7.75 -1.31
CA GLU A 115 21.55 -6.87 -0.58
C GLU A 115 21.65 -5.46 -1.20
N GLU A 116 21.32 -5.31 -2.46
CA GLU A 116 21.33 -4.01 -3.15
C GLU A 116 20.14 -3.13 -2.80
N LEU A 117 19.14 -3.68 -2.09
CA LEU A 117 17.93 -2.95 -1.70
C LEU A 117 18.11 -2.08 -0.45
N GLU A 118 19.21 -2.24 0.30
CA GLU A 118 19.47 -1.46 1.53
C GLU A 118 19.41 0.05 1.24
N GLY A 119 18.53 0.75 1.93
CA GLY A 119 18.30 2.19 1.77
C GLY A 119 17.51 2.60 0.52
N MET A 120 17.05 1.65 -0.31
CA MET A 120 16.24 1.96 -1.49
C MET A 120 14.75 2.08 -1.14
N VAL A 121 14.02 2.77 -2.00
CA VAL A 121 12.56 2.67 -2.10
C VAL A 121 12.23 1.46 -2.97
N VAL A 122 11.40 0.57 -2.45
CA VAL A 122 10.92 -0.61 -3.19
C VAL A 122 9.47 -0.38 -3.59
N CYS A 123 9.23 -0.19 -4.89
CA CYS A 123 7.90 -0.16 -5.46
C CYS A 123 7.47 -1.58 -5.83
N ILE A 124 6.29 -1.98 -5.43
CA ILE A 124 5.68 -3.27 -5.75
C ILE A 124 4.65 -3.07 -6.86
N ARG A 125 4.88 -3.75 -7.97
CA ARG A 125 3.89 -3.90 -9.03
C ARG A 125 3.31 -5.31 -8.92
N SER A 126 2.10 -5.41 -8.38
CA SER A 126 1.34 -6.67 -8.33
C SER A 126 0.33 -6.79 -9.48
N GLY A 127 0.07 -5.70 -10.19
CA GLY A 127 -0.94 -5.60 -11.24
C GLY A 127 -2.29 -5.09 -10.74
N MET A 128 -2.43 -4.81 -9.44
CA MET A 128 -3.69 -4.31 -8.89
C MET A 128 -4.04 -2.92 -9.40
N HIS A 129 -3.05 -2.06 -9.69
CA HIS A 129 -3.31 -0.77 -10.32
C HIS A 129 -4.04 -0.89 -11.66
N LEU A 130 -3.91 -2.00 -12.39
CA LEU A 130 -4.64 -2.26 -13.64
C LEU A 130 -6.12 -2.55 -13.39
N LYS A 131 -6.46 -3.03 -12.19
CA LYS A 131 -7.83 -3.34 -11.74
C LYS A 131 -8.49 -2.16 -11.00
N TYR A 132 -7.88 -0.97 -11.01
CA TYR A 132 -8.36 0.22 -10.31
C TYR A 132 -9.75 0.63 -10.78
N ASP A 133 -10.77 0.20 -10.05
CA ASP A 133 -12.18 0.41 -10.29
C ASP A 133 -12.96 0.23 -8.98
N ASP A 134 -14.19 0.77 -8.90
CA ASP A 134 -15.10 0.55 -7.77
C ASP A 134 -15.71 -0.86 -7.84
N SER A 135 -14.89 -1.86 -7.54
CA SER A 135 -15.23 -3.27 -7.71
C SER A 135 -14.73 -4.15 -6.56
N LYS A 136 -15.44 -5.27 -6.31
CA LYS A 136 -14.99 -6.29 -5.36
C LYS A 136 -13.62 -6.84 -5.74
N GLU A 137 -13.32 -6.91 -7.03
CA GLU A 137 -12.05 -7.41 -7.54
C GLU A 137 -10.88 -6.57 -7.07
N TYR A 138 -11.05 -5.24 -7.04
CA TYR A 138 -10.04 -4.31 -6.57
C TYR A 138 -9.94 -4.30 -5.04
N TYR A 139 -11.07 -4.32 -4.32
CA TYR A 139 -11.08 -4.17 -2.87
C TYR A 139 -10.86 -5.47 -2.11
N HIS A 140 -11.66 -6.51 -2.42
CA HIS A 140 -11.77 -7.70 -1.59
C HIS A 140 -10.84 -8.82 -2.02
N TYR A 141 -10.60 -8.93 -3.34
CA TYR A 141 -9.84 -10.03 -3.94
C TYR A 141 -8.42 -9.61 -4.35
N SER A 142 -7.94 -8.50 -3.78
CA SER A 142 -6.56 -8.06 -3.96
C SER A 142 -5.58 -9.06 -3.33
N VAL A 143 -4.41 -9.18 -3.93
CA VAL A 143 -3.23 -9.70 -3.26
C VAL A 143 -2.77 -8.69 -2.21
N GLY A 144 -1.89 -9.07 -1.29
CA GLY A 144 -1.33 -8.13 -0.32
C GLY A 144 -0.25 -8.75 0.52
N ASN A 145 0.35 -7.96 1.39
CA ASN A 145 1.43 -8.40 2.25
C ASN A 145 0.89 -8.88 3.61
N GLY A 146 1.74 -9.55 4.36
CA GLY A 146 1.53 -9.94 5.74
C GLY A 146 2.84 -9.88 6.49
N VAL A 147 2.96 -10.64 7.60
CA VAL A 147 4.15 -10.66 8.45
C VAL A 147 5.40 -11.08 7.68
N GLU A 148 5.30 -12.07 6.81
CA GLU A 148 6.45 -12.60 6.07
C GLU A 148 7.07 -11.55 5.15
N ALA A 149 6.25 -10.87 4.34
CA ALA A 149 6.71 -9.79 3.48
C ALA A 149 7.24 -8.60 4.30
N GLY A 150 6.54 -8.22 5.39
CA GLY A 150 7.01 -7.17 6.30
C GLY A 150 8.40 -7.45 6.85
N ASN A 151 8.63 -8.66 7.34
CA ASN A 151 9.94 -9.10 7.84
C ASN A 151 11.00 -9.16 6.74
N TRP A 152 10.62 -9.53 5.52
CA TRP A 152 11.52 -9.49 4.37
C TRP A 152 12.02 -8.07 4.09
N PHE A 153 11.14 -7.08 4.07
CA PHE A 153 11.52 -5.67 3.88
C PHE A 153 12.44 -5.17 5.01
N LEU A 154 12.14 -5.53 6.26
CA LEU A 154 12.99 -5.20 7.41
C LEU A 154 14.38 -5.81 7.28
N LYS A 155 14.47 -7.09 6.93
CA LYS A 155 15.73 -7.83 6.74
C LYS A 155 16.62 -7.16 5.71
N HIS A 156 16.03 -6.66 4.62
CA HIS A 156 16.75 -6.00 3.53
C HIS A 156 16.90 -4.48 3.73
N LYS A 157 16.46 -3.96 4.90
CA LYS A 157 16.62 -2.57 5.32
C LYS A 157 16.18 -1.57 4.27
N VAL A 158 15.07 -1.85 3.61
CA VAL A 158 14.49 -0.93 2.63
C VAL A 158 14.07 0.37 3.34
N LYS A 159 14.10 1.48 2.63
CA LYS A 159 13.78 2.80 3.18
C LYS A 159 12.29 3.12 3.16
N CYS A 160 11.62 2.70 2.12
CA CYS A 160 10.21 2.93 1.87
C CYS A 160 9.67 1.78 1.03
N VAL A 161 8.43 1.38 1.29
CA VAL A 161 7.69 0.40 0.48
C VAL A 161 6.50 1.10 -0.15
N ALA A 162 6.40 1.06 -1.47
CA ALA A 162 5.30 1.65 -2.21
C ALA A 162 4.57 0.57 -3.01
N VAL A 163 3.27 0.41 -2.81
CA VAL A 163 2.49 -0.68 -3.41
C VAL A 163 1.42 -0.18 -4.37
N ASP A 164 1.09 -0.97 -5.39
CA ASP A 164 -0.01 -0.69 -6.31
C ASP A 164 -1.34 -1.29 -5.85
N GLN A 165 -1.35 -1.95 -4.69
CA GLN A 165 -2.56 -2.39 -4.01
C GLN A 165 -3.21 -1.21 -3.27
N GLN A 166 -4.46 -1.41 -2.87
CA GLN A 166 -5.23 -0.43 -2.09
C GLN A 166 -4.71 -0.27 -0.66
N ALA A 167 -4.05 -1.29 -0.13
CA ALA A 167 -3.42 -1.30 1.18
C ALA A 167 -2.08 -2.05 1.13
N LEU A 168 -1.15 -1.72 2.04
CA LEU A 168 0.09 -2.48 2.24
C LEU A 168 -0.21 -3.92 2.61
N ASP A 169 -1.20 -4.15 3.45
CA ASP A 169 -1.60 -5.48 3.89
C ASP A 169 -2.63 -6.12 2.95
N HIS A 170 -2.70 -7.45 3.03
CA HIS A 170 -3.76 -8.23 2.39
C HIS A 170 -5.14 -7.83 2.95
N PRO A 171 -6.20 -7.76 2.13
CA PRO A 171 -7.53 -7.34 2.58
C PRO A 171 -8.03 -8.06 3.84
N LEU A 172 -7.78 -9.35 3.98
CA LEU A 172 -8.19 -10.12 5.15
C LEU A 172 -7.41 -9.81 6.44
N HIS A 173 -6.28 -9.12 6.35
CA HIS A 173 -5.57 -8.55 7.49
C HIS A 173 -6.12 -7.20 7.95
N THR A 174 -7.06 -6.63 7.22
CA THR A 174 -7.62 -5.29 7.46
C THR A 174 -9.02 -5.35 8.05
N SER A 175 -9.72 -4.22 8.06
CA SER A 175 -11.12 -4.13 8.48
C SER A 175 -12.10 -4.93 7.59
N MET A 176 -11.66 -5.49 6.48
CA MET A 176 -12.41 -6.41 5.64
C MET A 176 -12.31 -7.87 6.11
N GLY A 177 -11.33 -8.20 6.94
CA GLY A 177 -11.16 -9.53 7.53
C GLY A 177 -11.83 -9.69 8.89
N ASN A 178 -11.59 -10.84 9.51
CA ASN A 178 -12.18 -11.22 10.80
C ASN A 178 -11.75 -10.32 11.97
N ASN A 179 -10.59 -9.70 11.87
CA ASN A 179 -10.06 -8.79 12.89
C ASN A 179 -10.69 -7.38 12.83
N GLY A 180 -11.48 -7.10 11.80
CA GLY A 180 -12.18 -5.84 11.64
C GLY A 180 -13.29 -5.65 12.66
N THR A 181 -13.49 -4.43 13.12
CA THR A 181 -14.61 -4.05 14.00
C THR A 181 -15.91 -3.82 13.23
N ARG A 182 -15.89 -3.93 11.92
CA ARG A 182 -17.02 -3.68 11.03
C ARG A 182 -17.49 -4.97 10.37
N MET A 183 -18.74 -4.94 9.90
CA MET A 183 -19.31 -6.03 9.14
C MET A 183 -18.42 -6.36 7.95
N MET A 184 -18.12 -7.62 7.80
CA MET A 184 -17.46 -8.14 6.63
C MET A 184 -18.34 -7.95 5.40
N LEU A 185 -17.71 -7.63 4.30
CA LEU A 185 -18.39 -7.41 3.03
C LEU A 185 -18.73 -8.76 2.37
N GLU A 186 -19.88 -8.79 1.70
CA GLU A 186 -20.32 -9.94 0.94
C GLU A 186 -19.41 -10.17 -0.28
N GLY A 187 -18.91 -11.38 -0.44
CA GLY A 187 -18.13 -11.81 -1.58
C GLY A 187 -18.96 -11.99 -2.87
N PHE A 188 -18.33 -12.50 -3.91
CA PHE A 188 -19.01 -12.76 -5.18
C PHE A 188 -20.05 -13.88 -5.09
N SER A 189 -19.86 -14.87 -4.21
CA SER A 189 -20.81 -15.97 -4.01
C SER A 189 -22.02 -15.57 -3.16
N GLY A 190 -22.07 -14.37 -2.62
CA GLY A 190 -23.06 -13.98 -1.63
C GLY A 190 -22.73 -14.45 -0.20
N LYS A 191 -21.57 -15.08 0.01
CA LYS A 191 -21.02 -15.43 1.31
C LYS A 191 -20.09 -14.36 1.80
N ASN A 192 -19.73 -14.45 3.07
CA ASN A 192 -18.67 -13.69 3.66
C ASN A 192 -17.32 -13.99 2.97
N ILE A 193 -16.51 -12.97 2.69
CA ILE A 193 -15.24 -13.16 1.97
C ILE A 193 -14.24 -14.07 2.70
N CYS A 194 -14.29 -14.15 4.02
CA CYS A 194 -13.47 -15.10 4.78
C CYS A 194 -13.88 -16.54 4.52
N GLU A 195 -15.20 -16.81 4.44
CA GLU A 195 -15.72 -18.13 4.08
C GLU A 195 -15.34 -18.51 2.65
N GLU A 196 -15.42 -17.56 1.71
CA GLU A 196 -14.98 -17.79 0.33
C GLU A 196 -13.48 -18.09 0.24
N PHE A 197 -12.65 -17.38 1.03
CA PHE A 197 -11.22 -17.65 1.08
C PHE A 197 -10.93 -19.06 1.61
N ILE A 198 -11.60 -19.45 2.70
CA ILE A 198 -11.47 -20.79 3.29
C ILE A 198 -11.88 -21.87 2.29
N GLU A 199 -12.99 -21.69 1.57
CA GLU A 199 -13.45 -22.65 0.56
C GLU A 199 -12.45 -22.81 -0.59
N LYS A 200 -11.78 -21.71 -0.97
CA LYS A 200 -10.82 -21.70 -2.08
C LYS A 200 -9.44 -22.20 -1.70
N TYR A 201 -8.95 -21.82 -0.52
CA TYR A 201 -7.55 -22.04 -0.13
C TYR A 201 -7.37 -22.88 1.13
N GLY A 202 -8.45 -23.17 1.86
CA GLY A 202 -8.44 -23.99 3.07
C GLY A 202 -8.25 -23.21 4.37
N GLU A 203 -8.57 -23.90 5.47
CA GLU A 203 -8.46 -23.36 6.85
C GLU A 203 -7.04 -22.99 7.24
N GLU A 204 -6.04 -23.75 6.78
CA GLU A 204 -4.64 -23.51 7.10
C GLU A 204 -4.16 -22.19 6.52
N ALA A 205 -4.47 -21.92 5.23
CA ALA A 205 -4.13 -20.65 4.60
C ALA A 205 -4.87 -19.46 5.23
N TYR A 206 -6.12 -19.66 5.65
CA TYR A 206 -6.89 -18.61 6.33
C TYR A 206 -6.40 -18.32 7.76
N ALA A 207 -5.78 -19.28 8.40
CA ALA A 207 -5.26 -19.11 9.77
C ALA A 207 -4.33 -17.89 9.92
N GLU A 208 -3.63 -17.50 8.86
CA GLU A 208 -2.77 -16.30 8.82
C GLU A 208 -3.52 -15.01 9.23
N PHE A 209 -4.82 -14.96 8.98
CA PHE A 209 -5.66 -13.79 9.23
C PHE A 209 -6.45 -13.85 10.55
N ASP A 210 -6.38 -14.98 11.29
CA ASP A 210 -7.22 -15.25 12.46
C ASP A 210 -6.39 -15.84 13.60
N LYS A 211 -6.20 -15.09 14.67
CA LYS A 211 -5.40 -15.48 15.83
C LYS A 211 -5.80 -16.80 16.44
N GLU A 212 -7.12 -17.00 16.67
CA GLU A 212 -7.62 -18.21 17.34
C GLU A 212 -7.41 -19.44 16.46
N ARG A 213 -7.66 -19.31 15.16
CA ARG A 213 -7.42 -20.38 14.19
C ARG A 213 -5.94 -20.69 14.04
N TYR A 214 -5.09 -19.66 13.98
CA TYR A 214 -3.64 -19.84 13.90
C TYR A 214 -3.12 -20.64 15.11
N ILE A 215 -3.50 -20.24 16.32
CA ILE A 215 -3.12 -20.94 17.54
C ILE A 215 -3.65 -22.38 17.56
N LYS A 216 -4.90 -22.58 17.12
CA LYS A 216 -5.51 -23.91 17.06
C LYS A 216 -4.78 -24.86 16.09
N ILE A 217 -4.29 -24.36 14.97
CA ILE A 217 -3.65 -25.18 13.91
C ILE A 217 -2.15 -25.34 14.19
N HIS A 218 -1.47 -24.26 14.52
CA HIS A 218 0.00 -24.22 14.64
C HIS A 218 0.52 -24.19 16.08
N GLY A 219 -0.33 -23.85 17.05
CA GLY A 219 0.03 -23.73 18.45
C GLY A 219 0.48 -22.33 18.87
N GLN A 220 0.37 -22.07 20.20
CA GLN A 220 0.68 -20.77 20.79
C GLN A 220 2.14 -20.34 20.53
N ALA A 221 3.09 -21.28 20.64
CA ALA A 221 4.52 -20.95 20.46
C ALA A 221 4.82 -20.41 19.04
N GLN A 222 4.21 -20.97 17.99
CA GLN A 222 4.40 -20.49 16.63
C GLN A 222 3.70 -19.14 16.41
N TYR A 223 2.53 -18.94 17.04
CA TYR A 223 1.88 -17.63 17.03
C TYR A 223 2.76 -16.56 17.68
N ASP A 224 3.31 -16.84 18.85
CA ASP A 224 4.19 -15.90 19.57
C ASP A 224 5.48 -15.60 18.79
N GLU A 225 6.05 -16.59 18.11
CA GLU A 225 7.20 -16.39 17.24
C GLU A 225 6.87 -15.45 16.07
N LYS A 226 5.71 -15.63 15.44
CA LYS A 226 5.34 -14.87 14.23
C LYS A 226 4.77 -13.49 14.54
N PHE A 227 3.87 -13.38 15.51
CA PHE A 227 3.08 -12.18 15.80
C PHE A 227 3.42 -11.53 17.14
N GLY A 228 4.21 -12.20 18.00
CA GLY A 228 4.45 -11.75 19.37
C GLY A 228 5.12 -10.38 19.47
N ALA A 229 5.99 -10.02 18.54
CA ALA A 229 6.60 -8.70 18.51
C ALA A 229 5.57 -7.57 18.33
N LEU A 230 4.55 -7.78 17.51
CA LEU A 230 3.44 -6.84 17.30
C LEU A 230 2.59 -6.72 18.58
N GLU A 231 2.28 -7.84 19.23
CA GLU A 231 1.48 -7.84 20.46
C GLU A 231 2.23 -7.19 21.62
N ALA A 232 3.56 -7.34 21.67
CA ALA A 232 4.38 -6.73 22.70
C ALA A 232 4.35 -5.19 22.71
N ILE A 233 4.08 -4.56 21.57
CA ILE A 233 3.88 -3.11 21.46
C ILE A 233 2.41 -2.68 21.56
N GLY A 234 1.51 -3.61 21.95
CA GLY A 234 0.09 -3.34 22.13
C GLY A 234 -0.74 -3.37 20.85
N CYS A 235 -0.20 -3.92 19.77
CA CYS A 235 -0.90 -4.12 18.53
C CYS A 235 -1.59 -5.50 18.47
N TYR A 236 -2.68 -5.59 17.74
CA TYR A 236 -3.30 -6.87 17.45
C TYR A 236 -2.51 -7.55 16.32
N GLY A 237 -1.93 -8.74 16.56
CA GLY A 237 -0.91 -9.35 15.70
C GLY A 237 -1.34 -9.62 14.26
N THR A 238 -2.60 -10.06 14.07
CA THR A 238 -3.14 -10.39 12.73
C THR A 238 -3.85 -9.21 12.04
N TRP A 239 -3.89 -8.03 12.66
CA TRP A 239 -4.46 -6.81 12.08
C TRP A 239 -3.37 -5.91 11.53
N GLU A 240 -3.37 -5.70 10.21
CA GLU A 240 -2.42 -4.82 9.49
C GLU A 240 -0.96 -5.03 9.92
N PRO A 241 -0.48 -6.30 9.90
CA PRO A 241 0.83 -6.62 10.42
C PRO A 241 1.96 -6.01 9.59
N CYS A 242 1.82 -5.94 8.27
CA CYS A 242 2.84 -5.36 7.41
C CYS A 242 2.96 -3.85 7.64
N HIS A 243 1.84 -3.11 7.72
CA HIS A 243 1.83 -1.70 8.11
C HIS A 243 2.62 -1.49 9.40
N LYS A 244 2.27 -2.24 10.45
CA LYS A 244 2.88 -2.06 11.77
C LYS A 244 4.36 -2.40 11.78
N LEU A 245 4.75 -3.48 11.11
CA LEU A 245 6.16 -3.85 10.98
C LEU A 245 6.97 -2.76 10.27
N LEU A 246 6.45 -2.23 9.17
CA LEU A 246 7.16 -1.20 8.41
C LEU A 246 7.17 0.14 9.15
N LEU A 247 5.99 0.69 9.43
CA LEU A 247 5.85 2.02 10.04
C LEU A 247 6.45 2.08 11.44
N GLY A 248 6.33 1.01 12.23
CA GLY A 248 6.93 0.89 13.57
C GLY A 248 8.45 0.80 13.59
N ASN A 249 9.07 0.54 12.44
CA ASN A 249 10.52 0.55 12.23
C ASN A 249 10.98 1.69 11.31
N TYR A 250 10.21 2.78 11.23
CA TYR A 250 10.52 3.98 10.44
C TYR A 250 10.60 3.77 8.93
N ILE A 251 10.04 2.67 8.40
CA ILE A 251 9.91 2.43 6.97
C ILE A 251 8.57 3.00 6.52
N VAL A 252 8.59 4.01 5.66
CA VAL A 252 7.37 4.66 5.15
C VAL A 252 6.62 3.72 4.21
N GLY A 253 5.29 3.70 4.34
CA GLY A 253 4.37 3.05 3.42
C GLY A 253 3.75 4.04 2.44
N VAL A 254 3.66 3.66 1.18
CA VAL A 254 2.92 4.39 0.15
C VAL A 254 1.97 3.42 -0.54
N GLU A 255 0.73 3.80 -0.69
CA GLU A 255 -0.34 2.94 -1.22
C GLU A 255 -0.95 3.50 -2.49
N ASN A 256 -1.59 2.64 -3.25
CA ASN A 256 -2.28 2.99 -4.49
C ASN A 256 -1.35 3.64 -5.54
N LEU A 257 -0.18 3.05 -5.80
CA LEU A 257 0.58 3.42 -6.99
C LEU A 257 -0.25 3.15 -8.26
N GLY A 258 -0.13 4.01 -9.24
CA GLY A 258 -0.88 3.93 -10.49
C GLY A 258 -0.18 4.67 -11.62
N GLY A 259 -0.94 5.47 -12.37
CA GLY A 259 -0.38 6.22 -13.49
C GLY A 259 0.30 5.31 -14.51
N ASP A 260 1.49 5.70 -14.91
CA ASP A 260 2.32 5.00 -15.89
C ASP A 260 3.31 4.01 -15.22
N LEU A 261 2.92 3.36 -14.12
CA LEU A 261 3.77 2.42 -13.36
C LEU A 261 4.42 1.35 -14.26
N GLU A 262 3.72 0.85 -15.28
CA GLU A 262 4.23 -0.16 -16.20
C GLU A 262 5.51 0.29 -16.95
N LYS A 263 5.71 1.60 -17.12
CA LYS A 263 6.91 2.14 -17.78
C LYS A 263 8.20 1.95 -17.00
N VAL A 264 8.08 1.74 -15.68
CA VAL A 264 9.24 1.64 -14.78
C VAL A 264 9.38 0.27 -14.11
N VAL A 265 8.57 -0.72 -14.50
CA VAL A 265 8.65 -2.10 -13.96
C VAL A 265 10.03 -2.71 -14.28
N ASN A 266 10.66 -3.29 -13.25
CA ASN A 266 12.02 -3.84 -13.27
C ASN A 266 13.10 -2.80 -13.66
N LYS A 267 12.85 -1.51 -13.38
CA LYS A 267 13.81 -0.44 -13.61
C LYS A 267 14.24 0.20 -12.30
N ARG A 268 15.45 0.75 -12.29
CA ARG A 268 15.95 1.65 -11.23
C ARG A 268 15.68 3.08 -11.65
N PHE A 269 15.24 3.90 -10.68
CA PHE A 269 14.91 5.30 -10.89
C PHE A 269 15.02 6.06 -9.58
N ARG A 270 14.85 7.38 -9.61
CA ARG A 270 14.70 8.15 -8.40
C ARG A 270 13.22 8.40 -8.11
N PHE A 271 12.78 8.00 -6.92
CA PHE A 271 11.39 8.08 -6.46
C PHE A 271 11.15 9.35 -5.64
N PHE A 272 9.95 9.93 -5.79
CA PHE A 272 9.46 11.06 -5.01
C PHE A 272 8.00 10.86 -4.65
N ALA A 273 7.66 11.05 -3.36
CA ALA A 273 6.30 10.97 -2.83
C ALA A 273 6.11 11.92 -1.64
N PHE A 274 6.43 13.20 -1.82
CA PHE A 274 6.39 14.16 -0.72
C PHE A 274 4.95 14.41 -0.24
N PRO A 275 4.64 14.14 1.07
CA PRO A 275 3.35 14.45 1.66
C PRO A 275 3.21 15.95 1.92
N ILE A 276 1.96 16.42 1.97
CA ILE A 276 1.67 17.73 2.55
C ILE A 276 1.98 17.64 4.06
N ARG A 277 2.64 18.65 4.60
CA ARG A 277 3.06 18.70 6.00
C ARG A 277 1.87 19.02 6.93
N TRP A 278 0.91 18.11 7.01
CA TRP A 278 -0.23 18.25 7.92
C TRP A 278 0.22 18.18 9.38
N TYR A 279 -0.12 19.19 10.19
CA TYR A 279 0.10 19.12 11.63
C TYR A 279 -0.79 18.03 12.23
N LEU A 280 -0.20 17.07 12.95
CA LEU A 280 -0.85 15.89 13.51
C LEU A 280 -1.56 15.02 12.44
N GLY A 281 -1.10 15.02 11.19
CA GLY A 281 -1.62 14.15 10.15
C GLY A 281 -1.18 12.70 10.37
N ASP A 282 -2.12 11.76 10.23
CA ASP A 282 -1.89 10.32 10.27
C ASP A 282 -1.41 9.75 8.93
N GLY A 283 -1.53 10.52 7.88
CA GLY A 283 -1.10 10.23 6.52
C GLY A 283 -1.19 11.46 5.63
N SER A 284 -1.01 11.31 4.34
CA SER A 284 -1.20 12.38 3.35
C SER A 284 -1.32 11.83 1.94
N MET A 285 -2.25 12.37 1.16
CA MET A 285 -2.21 12.22 -0.29
C MET A 285 -0.86 12.69 -0.82
N VAL A 286 -0.32 11.96 -1.79
CA VAL A 286 0.95 12.28 -2.46
C VAL A 286 0.79 12.17 -3.98
N ARG A 287 1.61 12.90 -4.72
CA ARG A 287 1.84 12.63 -6.13
C ARG A 287 3.17 11.94 -6.29
N CYS A 288 3.13 10.62 -6.48
CA CYS A 288 4.31 9.81 -6.69
C CYS A 288 4.86 10.00 -8.10
N THR A 289 6.17 10.17 -8.22
CA THR A 289 6.83 10.26 -9.52
C THR A 289 8.15 9.49 -9.54
N ALA A 290 8.50 8.97 -10.70
CA ALA A 290 9.82 8.43 -11.01
C ALA A 290 10.57 9.38 -11.91
N GLU A 291 11.82 9.72 -11.56
CA GLU A 291 12.78 10.38 -12.46
C GLU A 291 13.72 9.31 -13.02
N ILE A 292 13.74 9.15 -14.34
CA ILE A 292 14.45 8.08 -15.04
C ILE A 292 15.03 8.61 -16.35
N ASP A 293 16.05 7.97 -16.90
CA ASP A 293 16.50 8.24 -18.27
C ASP A 293 15.44 7.79 -19.28
N GLU A 294 15.12 8.63 -20.26
CA GLU A 294 14.07 8.36 -21.27
C GLU A 294 14.31 7.05 -22.01
N ASP A 295 15.59 6.71 -22.27
CA ASP A 295 16.00 5.50 -22.95
C ASP A 295 15.82 4.20 -22.11
N ASP A 296 15.66 4.34 -20.79
CA ASP A 296 15.46 3.21 -19.86
C ASP A 296 14.00 2.82 -19.66
N LEU A 297 13.05 3.63 -20.16
CA LEU A 297 11.62 3.34 -20.06
C LEU A 297 11.24 2.05 -20.78
N ASN A 298 10.27 1.33 -20.22
CA ASN A 298 9.61 0.27 -20.97
C ASN A 298 8.75 0.86 -22.10
N ASP A 299 8.79 0.24 -23.28
CA ASP A 299 7.96 0.64 -24.44
C ASP A 299 6.53 0.14 -24.27
N VAL A 300 5.78 0.83 -23.43
CA VAL A 300 4.36 0.57 -23.16
C VAL A 300 3.57 1.87 -23.26
N PRO A 301 2.29 1.81 -23.70
CA PRO A 301 1.47 3.00 -23.78
C PRO A 301 1.22 3.61 -22.40
N SER A 302 1.04 4.93 -22.36
CA SER A 302 0.57 5.62 -21.15
C SER A 302 -0.84 5.17 -20.79
N ARG A 303 -1.08 5.06 -19.48
CA ARG A 303 -2.39 4.67 -18.96
C ARG A 303 -3.43 5.76 -19.23
N THR A 304 -4.57 5.34 -19.74
CA THR A 304 -5.74 6.21 -19.90
C THR A 304 -6.75 5.92 -18.81
N TYR A 305 -7.27 6.97 -18.18
CA TYR A 305 -8.32 6.87 -17.18
C TYR A 305 -9.63 7.39 -17.76
N THR A 306 -10.71 6.64 -17.55
CA THR A 306 -12.09 7.13 -17.81
C THR A 306 -12.61 7.77 -16.53
N TYR A 307 -12.74 9.08 -16.55
CA TYR A 307 -13.44 9.79 -15.49
C TYR A 307 -14.95 9.67 -15.72
N GLY A 308 -15.72 9.43 -14.64
CA GLY A 308 -17.18 9.54 -14.73
C GLY A 308 -17.57 10.91 -15.30
N ALA A 309 -18.72 11.00 -15.96
CA ALA A 309 -19.21 12.28 -16.47
C ALA A 309 -19.34 13.28 -15.31
N MET A 310 -18.62 14.40 -15.43
CA MET A 310 -18.77 15.54 -14.51
C MET A 310 -20.13 16.20 -14.70
#